data_bb419f2019b6c903d6c6ccca9ec056a2
#
_entry.id   bb419f2019b6c903d6c6ccca9ec056a2
#
_cell.length_a   1.000
_cell.length_b   1.000
_cell.length_c   1.000
_cell.angle_alpha   90.00
_cell.angle_beta   90.00
_cell.angle_gamma   90.00
#
_symmetry.space_group_name_H-M   'P 1'
#
loop_
_entity.id
_entity.type
_entity.pdbx_description
1 polymer ?
#
loop_
_entity_poly.entity_id
_entity_poly.type
_entity_poly.pdbx_seq_one_letter_code
_entity_poly.pdbx_strand_id
1 'polypeptide(L)'
;GYIETLLELPRYKESFDNMDLANAREILDEDHYGLEKVKERVLEFLAVRALTKKGDSPIICLVGPPGTGKTSIARSIARALGAMPGRIANGMKQAGVKNPLMLLDEIDKVSSDYKGDTSSALLEVLDSEQNNKFRDHYVELPLDLSEVLFIATANDVQTIPRPLLDRMELIEVSSYTENEKLHIAKEHLLEKQIEKNGLSGYDFSITDKAMKKLISSYTREAGVRSLERKIGEIC
;
A
#
# COMPACT_ATOMS: atom_id res chain seq x y z
N GLY A 1 -29.02 8.22 -1.19
CA GLY A 1 -29.13 8.82 -2.55
C GLY A 1 -28.09 9.90 -2.79
N TYR A 2 -28.11 10.57 -3.97
CA TYR A 2 -27.12 11.58 -4.39
C TYR A 2 -26.92 12.70 -3.35
N ILE A 3 -28.00 13.27 -2.80
CA ILE A 3 -27.95 14.32 -1.78
C ILE A 3 -27.31 13.81 -0.48
N GLU A 4 -27.60 12.60 -0.07
CA GLU A 4 -26.99 11.98 1.12
C GLU A 4 -25.48 11.82 0.92
N THR A 5 -25.05 11.36 -0.26
CA THR A 5 -23.63 11.27 -0.62
C THR A 5 -22.92 12.61 -0.53
N LEU A 6 -23.57 13.70 -1.00
CA LEU A 6 -23.02 15.05 -0.93
C LEU A 6 -22.87 15.57 0.50
N LEU A 7 -23.83 15.24 1.38
CA LEU A 7 -23.82 15.65 2.79
C LEU A 7 -22.78 14.84 3.60
N GLU A 8 -22.47 13.64 3.18
CA GLU A 8 -21.52 12.76 3.86
C GLU A 8 -20.05 12.96 3.41
N LEU A 9 -19.81 13.75 2.35
CA LEU A 9 -18.44 14.09 1.96
C LEU A 9 -17.78 14.99 3.00
N PRO A 10 -16.59 14.63 3.51
CA PRO A 10 -15.94 15.38 4.58
C PRO A 10 -15.25 16.64 4.01
N ARG A 11 -15.95 17.76 3.99
CA ARG A 11 -15.43 19.04 3.48
C ARG A 11 -14.56 19.79 4.48
N TYR A 12 -14.69 19.50 5.78
CA TYR A 12 -14.08 20.29 6.86
C TYR A 12 -13.34 19.44 7.91
N LYS A 13 -13.46 18.12 7.88
CA LYS A 13 -12.75 17.24 8.83
C LYS A 13 -11.39 16.87 8.29
N GLU A 14 -10.34 17.11 9.07
CA GLU A 14 -8.98 16.64 8.85
C GLU A 14 -8.70 15.50 9.81
N SER A 15 -7.99 14.47 9.35
CA SER A 15 -7.34 13.54 10.27
C SER A 15 -6.11 14.24 10.85
N PHE A 16 -5.79 13.97 12.10
CA PHE A 16 -4.45 14.28 12.58
C PHE A 16 -3.51 13.32 11.88
N ASP A 17 -2.70 13.85 11.00
CA ASP A 17 -1.52 13.14 10.55
C ASP A 17 -0.65 12.97 11.80
N ASN A 18 -0.67 11.77 12.40
CA ASN A 18 0.27 11.44 13.46
C ASN A 18 1.64 11.25 12.78
N MET A 19 2.32 12.38 12.54
CA MET A 19 3.64 12.41 11.92
C MET A 19 4.75 12.07 12.93
N ASP A 20 4.47 11.16 13.84
CA ASP A 20 5.48 10.55 14.69
C ASP A 20 6.26 9.52 13.87
N LEU A 21 7.41 9.98 13.35
CA LEU A 21 8.31 9.15 12.54
C LEU A 21 8.90 7.97 13.35
N ALA A 22 9.03 8.11 14.66
CA ALA A 22 9.49 7.02 15.52
C ALA A 22 8.43 5.93 15.60
N ASN A 23 7.18 6.29 15.79
CA ASN A 23 6.05 5.36 15.75
C ASN A 23 5.88 4.73 14.36
N ALA A 24 6.05 5.50 13.29
CA ALA A 24 6.00 4.96 11.92
C ALA A 24 7.12 3.92 11.68
N ARG A 25 8.32 4.18 12.17
CA ARG A 25 9.44 3.21 12.11
C ARG A 25 9.12 1.95 12.89
N GLU A 26 8.62 2.08 14.11
CA GLU A 26 8.25 0.94 14.97
C GLU A 26 7.21 0.04 14.30
N ILE A 27 6.15 0.63 13.73
CA ILE A 27 5.11 -0.10 12.99
C ILE A 27 5.67 -0.84 11.78
N LEU A 28 6.55 -0.18 10.99
CA LEU A 28 7.18 -0.82 9.84
C LEU A 28 8.11 -1.97 10.25
N ASP A 29 8.80 -1.85 11.37
CA ASP A 29 9.68 -2.90 11.89
C ASP A 29 8.89 -4.08 12.46
N GLU A 30 7.76 -3.81 13.13
CA GLU A 30 6.85 -4.82 13.65
C GLU A 30 6.18 -5.64 12.52
N ASP A 31 5.73 -4.97 11.46
CA ASP A 31 4.97 -5.60 10.38
C ASP A 31 5.85 -6.26 9.31
N HIS A 32 7.09 -5.82 9.15
CA HIS A 32 7.96 -6.22 8.04
C HIS A 32 9.37 -6.54 8.48
N TYR A 33 9.80 -7.77 8.24
CA TYR A 33 11.19 -8.17 8.42
C TYR A 33 12.09 -7.61 7.32
N GLY A 34 13.24 -7.05 7.67
CA GLY A 34 14.20 -6.47 6.71
C GLY A 34 13.67 -5.24 5.99
N LEU A 35 13.93 -5.14 4.68
CA LEU A 35 13.50 -4.01 3.82
C LEU A 35 14.00 -2.63 4.29
N GLU A 36 15.20 -2.57 4.89
CA GLU A 36 15.72 -1.34 5.52
C GLU A 36 15.71 -0.13 4.58
N LYS A 37 16.19 -0.30 3.33
CA LYS A 37 16.19 0.78 2.34
C LYS A 37 14.77 1.27 2.00
N VAL A 38 13.81 0.37 1.93
CA VAL A 38 12.40 0.73 1.67
C VAL A 38 11.85 1.51 2.84
N LYS A 39 12.08 1.05 4.08
CA LYS A 39 11.64 1.72 5.30
C LYS A 39 12.26 3.12 5.43
N GLU A 40 13.56 3.26 5.18
CA GLU A 40 14.25 4.55 5.19
C GLU A 40 13.65 5.52 4.18
N ARG A 41 13.45 5.10 2.93
CA ARG A 41 12.85 5.95 1.88
C ARG A 41 11.42 6.36 2.22
N VAL A 42 10.62 5.46 2.77
CA VAL A 42 9.27 5.77 3.24
C VAL A 42 9.29 6.81 4.36
N LEU A 43 10.18 6.65 5.34
CA LEU A 43 10.31 7.60 6.46
C LEU A 43 10.81 8.97 6.00
N GLU A 44 11.77 9.03 5.07
CA GLU A 44 12.23 10.28 4.43
C GLU A 44 11.07 11.00 3.76
N PHE A 45 10.27 10.28 2.97
CA PHE A 45 9.08 10.83 2.33
C PHE A 45 8.08 11.41 3.34
N LEU A 46 7.78 10.66 4.40
CA LEU A 46 6.88 11.11 5.46
C LEU A 46 7.42 12.36 6.18
N ALA A 47 8.74 12.42 6.41
CA ALA A 47 9.39 13.58 6.99
C ALA A 47 9.27 14.83 6.12
N VAL A 48 9.53 14.70 4.80
CA VAL A 48 9.37 15.80 3.83
C VAL A 48 7.93 16.28 3.81
N ARG A 49 6.96 15.36 3.77
CA ARG A 49 5.54 15.70 3.79
C ARG A 49 5.15 16.46 5.07
N ALA A 50 5.68 16.06 6.24
CA ALA A 50 5.44 16.76 7.50
C ALA A 50 5.91 18.22 7.47
N LEU A 51 7.01 18.48 6.77
CA LEU A 51 7.62 19.82 6.67
C LEU A 51 6.92 20.71 5.62
N THR A 52 6.47 20.15 4.51
CA THR A 52 5.97 20.92 3.36
C THR A 52 4.51 21.37 3.50
N LYS A 53 3.71 20.74 4.37
CA LYS A 53 2.30 21.09 4.69
C LYS A 53 1.35 21.36 3.50
N LYS A 54 1.78 21.19 2.24
CA LYS A 54 0.97 21.42 1.02
C LYS A 54 1.29 20.41 -0.07
N GLY A 55 0.27 20.11 -0.86
CA GLY A 55 0.08 19.09 -1.85
C GLY A 55 1.10 18.86 -2.99
N ASP A 56 2.30 19.43 -2.92
CA ASP A 56 3.36 19.18 -3.90
C ASP A 56 4.24 17.95 -3.55
N SER A 57 3.77 17.12 -2.63
CA SER A 57 4.51 15.89 -2.30
C SER A 57 4.38 14.89 -3.44
N PRO A 58 5.49 14.33 -3.93
CA PRO A 58 5.45 13.28 -4.94
C PRO A 58 4.64 12.08 -4.42
N ILE A 59 4.10 11.30 -5.34
CA ILE A 59 3.35 10.09 -5.02
C ILE A 59 4.36 8.97 -4.83
N ILE A 60 4.28 8.24 -3.72
CA ILE A 60 5.08 7.02 -3.56
C ILE A 60 4.53 5.93 -4.46
N CYS A 61 5.39 5.30 -5.24
CA CYS A 61 5.09 4.06 -5.95
C CYS A 61 6.04 2.94 -5.52
N LEU A 62 5.51 1.95 -4.82
CA LEU A 62 6.25 0.75 -4.43
C LEU A 62 6.30 -0.21 -5.61
N VAL A 63 7.49 -0.48 -6.14
CA VAL A 63 7.69 -1.28 -7.35
C VAL A 63 8.50 -2.52 -7.05
N GLY A 64 8.09 -3.66 -7.58
CA GLY A 64 8.86 -4.90 -7.43
C GLY A 64 8.04 -6.15 -7.73
N PRO A 65 8.64 -7.33 -7.68
CA PRO A 65 7.96 -8.58 -7.99
C PRO A 65 6.70 -8.82 -7.15
N PRO A 66 5.73 -9.59 -7.66
CA PRO A 66 4.54 -9.93 -6.89
C PRO A 66 4.90 -10.73 -5.63
N GLY A 67 4.14 -10.51 -4.56
CA GLY A 67 4.32 -11.22 -3.30
C GLY A 67 5.43 -10.69 -2.38
N THR A 68 6.07 -9.56 -2.72
CA THR A 68 7.12 -8.92 -1.89
C THR A 68 6.57 -7.97 -0.82
N GLY A 69 5.25 -7.95 -0.59
CA GLY A 69 4.65 -7.20 0.51
C GLY A 69 4.35 -5.73 0.22
N LYS A 70 4.42 -5.25 -1.03
CA LYS A 70 4.15 -3.84 -1.40
C LYS A 70 2.84 -3.29 -0.81
N THR A 71 1.74 -3.98 -1.04
CA THR A 71 0.41 -3.61 -0.52
C THR A 71 0.38 -3.64 1.01
N SER A 72 1.09 -4.57 1.63
CA SER A 72 1.22 -4.66 3.09
C SER A 72 2.00 -3.48 3.66
N ILE A 73 3.11 -3.07 3.04
CA ILE A 73 3.87 -1.87 3.40
C ILE A 73 2.98 -0.62 3.34
N ALA A 74 2.22 -0.46 2.25
CA ALA A 74 1.29 0.66 2.11
C ALA A 74 0.22 0.70 3.22
N ARG A 75 -0.28 -0.46 3.66
CA ARG A 75 -1.22 -0.56 4.79
C ARG A 75 -0.55 -0.21 6.12
N SER A 76 0.69 -0.60 6.34
CA SER A 76 1.44 -0.23 7.55
C SER A 76 1.71 1.27 7.63
N ILE A 77 1.99 1.91 6.48
CA ILE A 77 2.09 3.36 6.39
C ILE A 77 0.74 4.01 6.76
N ALA A 78 -0.38 3.50 6.21
CA ALA A 78 -1.71 3.99 6.57
C ALA A 78 -1.99 3.86 8.08
N ARG A 79 -1.64 2.73 8.68
CA ARG A 79 -1.76 2.50 10.13
C ARG A 79 -0.92 3.50 10.93
N ALA A 80 0.31 3.74 10.51
CA ALA A 80 1.22 4.69 11.16
C ALA A 80 0.70 6.13 11.13
N LEU A 81 0.00 6.51 10.07
CA LEU A 81 -0.61 7.83 9.90
C LEU A 81 -2.00 7.94 10.53
N GLY A 82 -2.55 6.86 11.09
CA GLY A 82 -3.93 6.82 11.57
C GLY A 82 -4.97 6.99 10.45
N ALA A 83 -4.57 6.69 9.20
CA ALA A 83 -5.39 6.88 8.01
C ALA A 83 -6.12 5.59 7.61
N MET A 84 -7.36 5.72 7.11
CA MET A 84 -8.09 4.58 6.54
C MET A 84 -7.90 4.52 5.02
N PRO A 85 -7.45 3.38 4.47
CA PRO A 85 -7.35 3.23 3.02
C PRO A 85 -8.74 3.22 2.37
N GLY A 86 -8.90 3.95 1.25
CA GLY A 86 -10.16 4.04 0.53
C GLY A 86 -9.99 4.16 -0.98
N ARG A 87 -11.12 4.05 -1.71
CA ARG A 87 -11.20 4.44 -3.12
C ARG A 87 -11.70 5.88 -3.21
N ILE A 88 -11.26 6.68 -4.16
CA ILE A 88 -11.39 8.14 -4.23
C ILE A 88 -12.66 8.72 -3.58
N ALA A 89 -13.77 8.97 -4.28
CA ALA A 89 -14.95 9.58 -3.66
C ALA A 89 -15.57 8.72 -2.54
N ASN A 90 -15.72 7.42 -2.76
CA ASN A 90 -16.18 6.49 -1.72
C ASN A 90 -15.17 6.35 -0.58
N GLY A 91 -13.89 6.46 -0.86
CA GLY A 91 -12.84 6.43 0.13
C GLY A 91 -12.84 7.66 1.02
N MET A 92 -13.02 8.85 0.47
CA MET A 92 -13.17 10.08 1.26
C MET A 92 -14.41 10.04 2.14
N LYS A 93 -15.54 9.53 1.61
CA LYS A 93 -16.76 9.31 2.38
C LYS A 93 -16.54 8.31 3.52
N GLN A 94 -15.89 7.17 3.25
CA GLN A 94 -15.61 6.14 4.25
C GLN A 94 -14.57 6.59 5.28
N ALA A 95 -13.53 7.30 4.85
CA ALA A 95 -12.51 7.84 5.73
C ALA A 95 -13.06 8.95 6.65
N GLY A 96 -14.10 9.66 6.23
CA GLY A 96 -14.70 10.76 6.99
C GLY A 96 -13.80 11.96 7.20
N VAL A 97 -12.73 12.09 6.41
CA VAL A 97 -11.71 13.16 6.47
C VAL A 97 -11.31 13.61 5.07
N LYS A 98 -10.83 14.83 4.90
CA LYS A 98 -10.42 15.40 3.59
C LYS A 98 -9.00 15.03 3.18
N ASN A 99 -8.16 14.54 4.10
CA ASN A 99 -6.76 14.15 3.90
C ASN A 99 -6.50 12.65 4.18
N PRO A 100 -7.29 11.72 3.59
CA PRO A 100 -7.05 10.30 3.76
C PRO A 100 -5.79 9.84 3.01
N LEU A 101 -5.32 8.64 3.36
CA LEU A 101 -4.38 7.91 2.51
C LEU A 101 -5.15 7.07 1.50
N MET A 102 -4.82 7.21 0.23
CA MET A 102 -5.40 6.44 -0.88
C MET A 102 -4.38 5.46 -1.44
N LEU A 103 -4.71 4.17 -1.39
CA LEU A 103 -3.91 3.12 -2.00
C LEU A 103 -4.39 2.82 -3.42
N LEU A 104 -3.51 3.02 -4.40
CA LEU A 104 -3.70 2.65 -5.80
C LEU A 104 -2.92 1.36 -6.08
N ASP A 105 -3.57 0.23 -5.88
CA ASP A 105 -2.92 -1.08 -5.99
C ASP A 105 -2.84 -1.54 -7.46
N GLU A 106 -1.67 -2.07 -7.84
CA GLU A 106 -1.41 -2.65 -9.17
C GLU A 106 -1.70 -1.68 -10.35
N ILE A 107 -1.21 -0.45 -10.28
CA ILE A 107 -1.43 0.57 -11.33
C ILE A 107 -0.87 0.19 -12.71
N ASP A 108 0.09 -0.72 -12.76
CA ASP A 108 0.63 -1.32 -13.98
C ASP A 108 -0.41 -2.13 -14.78
N LYS A 109 -1.47 -2.62 -14.12
CA LYS A 109 -2.56 -3.34 -14.79
C LYS A 109 -3.63 -2.42 -15.37
N VAL A 110 -3.77 -1.21 -14.85
CA VAL A 110 -4.80 -0.25 -15.27
C VAL A 110 -4.59 0.21 -16.72
N SER A 111 -3.34 0.24 -17.19
CA SER A 111 -3.01 0.66 -18.56
C SER A 111 -3.30 -0.42 -19.62
N SER A 112 -3.42 -1.70 -19.23
CA SER A 112 -3.62 -2.81 -20.15
C SER A 112 -5.09 -3.11 -20.47
N ASP A 113 -6.02 -2.77 -19.58
CA ASP A 113 -7.39 -3.25 -19.67
C ASP A 113 -8.40 -2.26 -20.29
N TYR A 114 -8.08 -0.95 -20.45
CA TYR A 114 -9.03 0.01 -21.01
C TYR A 114 -8.38 1.14 -21.83
N LYS A 115 -8.96 1.37 -23.00
CA LYS A 115 -8.61 2.43 -23.96
C LYS A 115 -8.63 3.83 -23.32
N GLY A 116 -7.47 4.36 -22.94
CA GLY A 116 -7.23 5.80 -22.78
C GLY A 116 -7.88 6.53 -21.59
N ASP A 117 -9.07 6.13 -21.15
CA ASP A 117 -9.90 6.92 -20.24
C ASP A 117 -9.43 6.81 -18.77
N THR A 118 -9.04 5.63 -18.32
CA THR A 118 -8.63 5.41 -16.92
C THR A 118 -7.27 6.03 -16.61
N SER A 119 -6.33 6.00 -17.55
CA SER A 119 -5.02 6.66 -17.40
C SER A 119 -5.15 8.18 -17.33
N SER A 120 -6.07 8.76 -18.12
CA SER A 120 -6.36 10.20 -18.09
C SER A 120 -7.00 10.62 -16.77
N ALA A 121 -7.94 9.82 -16.25
CA ALA A 121 -8.56 10.05 -14.94
C ALA A 121 -7.54 9.96 -13.79
N LEU A 122 -6.62 9.00 -13.85
CA LEU A 122 -5.53 8.91 -12.86
C LEU A 122 -4.57 10.10 -12.95
N LEU A 123 -4.27 10.59 -14.14
CA LEU A 123 -3.45 11.79 -14.32
C LEU A 123 -4.10 13.01 -13.64
N GLU A 124 -5.40 13.22 -13.83
CA GLU A 124 -6.14 14.31 -13.19
C GLU A 124 -6.13 14.18 -11.65
N VAL A 125 -6.31 12.98 -11.12
CA VAL A 125 -6.27 12.69 -9.68
C VAL A 125 -4.89 12.95 -9.09
N LEU A 126 -3.84 12.57 -9.80
CA LEU A 126 -2.45 12.60 -9.33
C LEU A 126 -1.72 13.90 -9.66
N ASP A 127 -2.33 14.80 -10.43
CA ASP A 127 -1.77 16.10 -10.77
C ASP A 127 -2.09 17.12 -9.67
N SER A 128 -1.09 17.56 -8.93
CA SER A 128 -1.25 18.54 -7.84
C SER A 128 -1.80 19.90 -8.33
N GLU A 129 -1.63 20.24 -9.61
CA GLU A 129 -2.19 21.47 -10.19
C GLU A 129 -3.68 21.36 -10.51
N GLN A 130 -4.19 20.13 -10.73
CA GLN A 130 -5.56 19.86 -11.17
C GLN A 130 -6.42 19.16 -10.11
N ASN A 131 -5.82 18.38 -9.20
CA ASN A 131 -6.54 17.54 -8.26
C ASN A 131 -7.35 18.32 -7.21
N ASN A 132 -7.11 19.59 -7.03
CA ASN A 132 -7.89 20.48 -6.15
C ASN A 132 -9.31 20.77 -6.69
N LYS A 133 -9.58 20.42 -7.96
CA LYS A 133 -10.88 20.56 -8.63
C LYS A 133 -11.33 19.27 -9.31
N PHE A 134 -10.83 18.13 -8.83
CA PHE A 134 -11.18 16.84 -9.39
C PHE A 134 -12.69 16.63 -9.40
N ARG A 135 -13.25 16.17 -10.52
CA ARG A 135 -14.68 15.83 -10.66
C ARG A 135 -14.85 14.33 -10.81
N ASP A 136 -15.41 13.73 -9.80
CA ASP A 136 -15.87 12.34 -9.90
C ASP A 136 -17.11 12.28 -10.79
N HIS A 137 -17.14 11.35 -11.77
CA HIS A 137 -18.26 11.19 -12.71
C HIS A 137 -19.60 10.88 -12.06
N TYR A 138 -19.61 10.37 -10.83
CA TYR A 138 -20.83 10.06 -10.10
C TYR A 138 -21.32 11.25 -9.26
N VAL A 139 -20.40 11.98 -8.66
CA VAL A 139 -20.73 13.07 -7.71
C VAL A 139 -20.91 14.41 -8.43
N GLU A 140 -20.27 14.59 -9.59
CA GLU A 140 -20.30 15.79 -10.46
C GLU A 140 -19.91 17.11 -9.74
N LEU A 141 -19.47 17.05 -8.49
CA LEU A 141 -18.94 18.19 -7.74
C LEU A 141 -17.41 18.15 -7.68
N PRO A 142 -16.76 19.31 -7.69
CA PRO A 142 -15.33 19.36 -7.50
C PRO A 142 -14.97 18.89 -6.08
N LEU A 143 -14.05 17.91 -6.03
CA LEU A 143 -13.43 17.44 -4.80
C LEU A 143 -11.99 17.96 -4.75
N ASP A 144 -11.61 18.48 -3.61
CA ASP A 144 -10.22 18.88 -3.35
C ASP A 144 -9.43 17.67 -2.85
N LEU A 145 -8.53 17.16 -3.71
CA LEU A 145 -7.65 16.03 -3.42
C LEU A 145 -6.22 16.48 -3.07
N SER A 146 -5.97 17.80 -2.95
CA SER A 146 -4.62 18.33 -2.71
C SER A 146 -3.98 17.88 -1.41
N GLU A 147 -4.78 17.51 -0.42
CA GLU A 147 -4.31 17.02 0.89
C GLU A 147 -4.30 15.48 0.98
N VAL A 148 -4.76 14.77 -0.06
CA VAL A 148 -4.76 13.31 -0.08
C VAL A 148 -3.35 12.78 -0.27
N LEU A 149 -2.95 11.80 0.54
CA LEU A 149 -1.72 11.05 0.33
C LEU A 149 -1.99 9.86 -0.58
N PHE A 150 -1.35 9.84 -1.74
CA PHE A 150 -1.44 8.70 -2.65
C PHE A 150 -0.22 7.80 -2.51
N ILE A 151 -0.47 6.49 -2.35
CA ILE A 151 0.54 5.44 -2.44
C ILE A 151 0.10 4.49 -3.54
N ALA A 152 0.97 4.27 -4.51
CA ALA A 152 0.75 3.32 -5.59
C ALA A 152 1.59 2.06 -5.39
N THR A 153 1.14 0.95 -5.95
CA THR A 153 1.94 -0.27 -6.11
C THR A 153 1.97 -0.68 -7.57
N ALA A 154 3.09 -1.25 -8.00
CA ALA A 154 3.24 -1.81 -9.34
C ALA A 154 4.19 -3.01 -9.31
N ASN A 155 4.00 -3.94 -10.25
CA ASN A 155 4.93 -5.05 -10.44
C ASN A 155 5.98 -4.72 -11.50
N ASP A 156 5.60 -3.95 -12.51
CA ASP A 156 6.46 -3.53 -13.60
C ASP A 156 6.29 -2.04 -13.93
N VAL A 157 7.39 -1.30 -13.88
CA VAL A 157 7.43 0.13 -14.21
C VAL A 157 7.21 0.38 -15.71
N GLN A 158 7.63 -0.55 -16.57
CA GLN A 158 7.63 -0.36 -18.02
C GLN A 158 6.22 -0.23 -18.61
N THR A 159 5.22 -0.76 -17.90
CA THR A 159 3.81 -0.72 -18.33
C THR A 159 3.09 0.53 -17.85
N ILE A 160 3.70 1.33 -16.96
CA ILE A 160 3.12 2.58 -16.45
C ILE A 160 3.40 3.71 -17.45
N PRO A 161 2.37 4.49 -17.86
CA PRO A 161 2.57 5.64 -18.73
C PRO A 161 3.57 6.65 -18.17
N ARG A 162 4.48 7.15 -19.00
CA ARG A 162 5.50 8.12 -18.59
C ARG A 162 4.95 9.34 -17.83
N PRO A 163 3.84 9.97 -18.26
CA PRO A 163 3.29 11.11 -17.51
C PRO A 163 2.89 10.79 -16.07
N LEU A 164 2.51 9.53 -15.78
CA LEU A 164 2.26 9.07 -14.40
C LEU A 164 3.58 8.85 -13.65
N LEU A 165 4.57 8.23 -14.30
CA LEU A 165 5.89 7.99 -13.69
C LEU A 165 6.59 9.28 -13.28
N ASP A 166 6.48 10.33 -14.09
CA ASP A 166 7.12 11.63 -13.83
C ASP A 166 6.59 12.32 -12.54
N ARG A 167 5.42 11.87 -12.04
CA ARG A 167 4.79 12.36 -10.81
C ARG A 167 5.04 11.46 -9.59
N MET A 168 5.75 10.36 -9.77
CA MET A 168 5.94 9.34 -8.75
C MET A 168 7.38 9.24 -8.27
N GLU A 169 7.54 9.07 -6.98
CA GLU A 169 8.78 8.61 -6.39
C GLU A 169 8.76 7.08 -6.32
N LEU A 170 9.64 6.45 -7.11
CA LEU A 170 9.74 5.00 -7.19
C LEU A 170 10.59 4.46 -6.04
N ILE A 171 10.00 3.58 -5.23
CA ILE A 171 10.71 2.84 -4.20
C ILE A 171 10.73 1.37 -4.59
N GLU A 172 11.90 0.85 -4.90
CA GLU A 172 12.08 -0.54 -5.31
C GLU A 172 12.01 -1.48 -4.11
N VAL A 173 11.09 -2.44 -4.18
CA VAL A 173 10.94 -3.54 -3.23
C VAL A 173 11.54 -4.79 -3.85
N SER A 174 12.75 -5.13 -3.46
CA SER A 174 13.49 -6.26 -4.01
C SER A 174 12.92 -7.62 -3.59
N SER A 175 13.37 -8.66 -4.30
CA SER A 175 13.09 -10.06 -3.93
C SER A 175 13.68 -10.39 -2.57
N TYR A 176 13.04 -11.29 -1.83
CA TYR A 176 13.57 -11.80 -0.58
C TYR A 176 14.59 -12.91 -0.79
N THR A 177 15.64 -12.90 0.02
CA THR A 177 16.56 -14.03 0.17
C THR A 177 15.88 -15.20 0.91
N GLU A 178 16.42 -16.39 0.81
CA GLU A 178 15.90 -17.58 1.53
C GLU A 178 15.88 -17.36 3.04
N ASN A 179 16.88 -16.64 3.57
CA ASN A 179 16.95 -16.34 5.01
C ASN A 179 15.84 -15.36 5.43
N GLU A 180 15.60 -14.30 4.66
CA GLU A 180 14.49 -13.37 4.90
C GLU A 180 13.14 -14.07 4.82
N LYS A 181 12.95 -14.96 3.83
CA LYS A 181 11.73 -15.77 3.72
C LYS A 181 11.51 -16.68 4.93
N LEU A 182 12.59 -17.25 5.49
CA LEU A 182 12.52 -18.07 6.69
C LEU A 182 12.02 -17.25 7.89
N HIS A 183 12.58 -16.05 8.09
CA HIS A 183 12.15 -15.14 9.16
C HIS A 183 10.70 -14.70 8.97
N ILE A 184 10.33 -14.23 7.77
CA ILE A 184 8.96 -13.83 7.44
C ILE A 184 7.98 -15.00 7.70
N ALA A 185 8.35 -16.21 7.30
CA ALA A 185 7.51 -17.39 7.49
C ALA A 185 7.25 -17.68 8.97
N LYS A 186 8.27 -17.56 9.81
CA LYS A 186 8.17 -17.86 11.25
C LYS A 186 7.48 -16.76 12.04
N GLU A 187 7.79 -15.51 11.74
CA GLU A 187 7.35 -14.35 12.51
C GLU A 187 5.95 -13.86 12.11
N HIS A 188 5.54 -14.11 10.87
CA HIS A 188 4.29 -13.57 10.34
C HIS A 188 3.36 -14.60 9.69
N LEU A 189 3.89 -15.48 8.81
CA LEU A 189 3.01 -16.30 7.98
C LEU A 189 2.44 -17.50 8.74
N LEU A 190 3.25 -18.15 9.57
CA LEU A 190 2.86 -19.36 10.27
C LEU A 190 1.73 -19.08 11.26
N GLU A 191 1.89 -18.07 12.11
CA GLU A 191 0.88 -17.65 13.09
C GLU A 191 -0.44 -17.28 12.41
N LYS A 192 -0.36 -16.46 11.35
CA LYS A 192 -1.51 -16.09 10.53
C LYS A 192 -2.25 -17.30 9.94
N GLN A 193 -1.53 -18.33 9.48
CA GLN A 193 -2.16 -19.54 8.93
C GLN A 193 -2.72 -20.44 10.02
N ILE A 194 -2.07 -20.53 11.18
CA ILE A 194 -2.57 -21.24 12.37
C ILE A 194 -3.93 -20.67 12.79
N GLU A 195 -4.03 -19.35 12.93
CA GLU A 195 -5.28 -18.67 13.26
C GLU A 195 -6.36 -18.89 12.19
N LYS A 196 -6.00 -18.69 10.92
CA LYS A 196 -6.92 -18.81 9.79
C LYS A 196 -7.52 -20.21 9.65
N ASN A 197 -6.75 -21.24 9.99
CA ASN A 197 -7.18 -22.64 9.91
C ASN A 197 -7.73 -23.19 11.24
N GLY A 198 -7.89 -22.33 12.26
CA GLY A 198 -8.50 -22.72 13.54
C GLY A 198 -7.60 -23.58 14.42
N LEU A 199 -6.28 -23.53 14.23
CA LEU A 199 -5.31 -24.35 14.97
C LEU A 199 -4.74 -23.67 16.21
N SER A 200 -5.23 -22.47 16.59
CA SER A 200 -4.70 -21.68 17.72
C SER A 200 -4.75 -22.39 19.08
N GLY A 201 -5.57 -23.44 19.22
CA GLY A 201 -5.66 -24.27 20.44
C GLY A 201 -4.82 -25.55 20.41
N TYR A 202 -4.05 -25.78 19.35
CA TYR A 202 -3.27 -26.99 19.16
C TYR A 202 -1.78 -26.69 19.19
N ASP A 203 -0.99 -27.66 19.68
CA ASP A 203 0.48 -27.58 19.60
C ASP A 203 0.94 -27.93 18.17
N PHE A 204 0.94 -26.92 17.30
CA PHE A 204 1.32 -27.04 15.90
C PHE A 204 2.57 -26.20 15.61
N SER A 205 3.57 -26.84 15.02
CA SER A 205 4.80 -26.14 14.62
C SER A 205 5.40 -26.74 13.35
N ILE A 206 6.14 -25.91 12.61
CA ILE A 206 6.95 -26.33 11.46
C ILE A 206 8.41 -26.09 11.80
N THR A 207 9.23 -27.14 11.74
CA THR A 207 10.66 -27.02 12.03
C THR A 207 11.39 -26.16 11.00
N ASP A 208 12.48 -25.51 11.38
CA ASP A 208 13.32 -24.70 10.48
C ASP A 208 13.80 -25.51 9.26
N LYS A 209 14.13 -26.77 9.45
CA LYS A 209 14.53 -27.65 8.35
C LYS A 209 13.41 -27.88 7.35
N ALA A 210 12.19 -28.10 7.81
CA ALA A 210 11.01 -28.26 6.97
C ALA A 210 10.67 -26.94 6.25
N MET A 211 10.71 -25.81 6.96
CA MET A 211 10.47 -24.48 6.38
C MET A 211 11.49 -24.14 5.30
N LYS A 212 12.78 -24.36 5.54
CA LYS A 212 13.84 -24.20 4.51
C LYS A 212 13.60 -25.07 3.29
N LYS A 213 13.10 -26.31 3.48
CA LYS A 213 12.77 -27.21 2.39
C LYS A 213 11.58 -26.69 1.56
N LEU A 214 10.55 -26.13 2.22
CA LEU A 214 9.44 -25.46 1.53
C LEU A 214 9.96 -24.30 0.66
N ILE A 215 10.80 -23.43 1.21
CA ILE A 215 11.35 -22.26 0.53
C ILE A 215 12.18 -22.68 -0.69
N SER A 216 13.14 -23.59 -0.51
CA SER A 216 14.13 -23.93 -1.55
C SER A 216 13.58 -24.84 -2.64
N SER A 217 12.62 -25.71 -2.33
CA SER A 217 12.21 -26.80 -3.22
C SER A 217 10.77 -26.69 -3.72
N TYR A 218 9.89 -26.02 -2.99
CA TYR A 218 8.45 -26.00 -3.30
C TYR A 218 7.91 -24.60 -3.66
N THR A 219 8.62 -23.54 -3.30
CA THR A 219 8.14 -22.16 -3.53
C THR A 219 9.23 -21.26 -4.10
N ARG A 220 9.71 -21.60 -5.30
CA ARG A 220 10.71 -20.79 -6.02
C ARG A 220 10.04 -19.52 -6.58
N GLU A 221 9.97 -18.49 -5.78
CA GLU A 221 9.36 -17.21 -6.11
C GLU A 221 10.19 -16.03 -5.55
N ALA A 222 9.98 -14.84 -6.08
CA ALA A 222 10.63 -13.63 -5.59
C ALA A 222 10.13 -13.21 -4.19
N GLY A 223 8.83 -13.33 -3.96
CA GLY A 223 8.15 -13.00 -2.71
C GLY A 223 7.88 -14.21 -1.82
N VAL A 224 6.76 -14.15 -1.08
CA VAL A 224 6.34 -15.17 -0.11
C VAL A 224 4.88 -15.62 -0.29
N ARG A 225 4.22 -15.26 -1.41
CA ARG A 225 2.80 -15.59 -1.63
C ARG A 225 2.54 -17.09 -1.76
N SER A 226 3.39 -17.79 -2.52
CA SER A 226 3.28 -19.26 -2.66
C SER A 226 3.71 -19.96 -1.38
N LEU A 227 4.70 -19.42 -0.65
CA LEU A 227 5.11 -19.93 0.66
C LEU A 227 3.97 -19.82 1.67
N GLU A 228 3.29 -18.70 1.76
CA GLU A 228 2.11 -18.52 2.62
C GLU A 228 1.01 -19.55 2.30
N ARG A 229 0.73 -19.74 0.99
CA ARG A 229 -0.26 -20.74 0.56
C ARG A 229 0.15 -22.15 0.94
N LYS A 230 1.43 -22.51 0.78
CA LYS A 230 1.94 -23.84 1.15
C LYS A 230 1.92 -24.08 2.65
N ILE A 231 2.21 -23.06 3.46
CA ILE A 231 2.04 -23.15 4.91
C ILE A 231 0.57 -23.42 5.26
N GLY A 232 -0.37 -22.69 4.63
CA GLY A 232 -1.80 -22.92 4.84
C GLY A 232 -2.31 -24.29 4.36
N GLU A 233 -1.69 -24.90 3.33
CA GLU A 233 -2.00 -26.27 2.91
C GLU A 233 -1.51 -27.34 3.92
N ILE A 234 -0.51 -27.01 4.73
CA ILE A 234 0.02 -27.90 5.78
C ILE A 234 -0.77 -27.76 7.06
N CYS A 235 -1.27 -26.56 7.37
CA CYS A 235 -2.19 -26.30 8.48
C CYS A 235 -3.59 -26.89 8.23
#